data_411578c17084c5875818b563c796d3ca
#
_entry.id   411578c17084c5875818b563c796d3ca
#
_cell.length_a   1.000
_cell.length_b   1.000
_cell.length_c   1.000
_cell.angle_alpha   90.00
_cell.angle_beta   90.00
_cell.angle_gamma   90.00
#
_symmetry.space_group_name_H-M   'P 1'
#
loop_
_entity.id
_entity.type
_entity.pdbx_description
1 polymer ?
#
loop_
_entity_poly.entity_id
_entity_poly.type
_entity_poly.pdbx_seq_one_letter_code
_entity_poly.pdbx_strand_id
1 'polypeptide(L)'
;LSKEYQELNLKGGRAYIRSDSFEKIKSLDAIIFDCDGVLIDARRSYDEAIRRSVQHIFTTLTHIPLPLSTIPKEAIYNLRLSGGFNFDWDTTYVIALVLFTNLPKPFQEAFSEAAKQIDREEALERLAEASSKLNNKLPKDYFEKNGKMLKEVLIRFTQSNPEDREAAERLILKSAEREGCVEHLKAFIEFLAYNSEAPRNMISIIFDTYFYGPKLFKELYGFESRLRVRKGLIEKEKLIVTEETLKALKEMLGEGRLGLATGRSSLATKKTLGDLLSYFNSQGMVFLEDLKYKMGGSESLIKPYVKPQPYSLLEAAAGIGDVNSVLYVGNSAEDYLMTKNANSVKRIFLFAGCYAIHNTRSKIIELFKGAEAALIIPTVNDLPKVLGYVRGVRGG
;
A
#
# COMPACT_ATOMS: atom_id res chain seq x y z
N LEU A 1 21.56 -19.52 18.19
CA LEU A 1 21.49 -18.74 19.43
C LEU A 1 20.61 -17.52 19.16
N SER A 2 19.41 -17.44 19.78
CA SER A 2 18.57 -16.24 19.69
C SER A 2 19.35 -15.08 20.33
N LYS A 3 19.47 -13.98 19.59
CA LYS A 3 20.11 -12.78 20.12
C LYS A 3 19.24 -12.24 21.28
N GLU A 4 19.89 -11.82 22.35
CA GLU A 4 19.24 -11.32 23.54
C GLU A 4 18.66 -9.93 23.31
N TYR A 5 17.42 -9.70 23.76
CA TYR A 5 16.74 -8.41 23.74
C TYR A 5 16.56 -7.89 25.17
N GLN A 6 16.96 -6.65 25.38
CA GLN A 6 16.60 -5.90 26.59
C GLN A 6 15.20 -5.32 26.43
N GLU A 7 14.36 -5.47 27.44
CA GLU A 7 13.00 -4.96 27.45
C GLU A 7 12.93 -3.63 28.20
N LEU A 8 12.26 -2.64 27.61
CA LEU A 8 11.95 -1.35 28.22
C LEU A 8 10.43 -1.17 28.28
N ASN A 9 9.88 -0.98 29.47
CA ASN A 9 8.45 -0.71 29.62
C ASN A 9 8.12 0.72 29.19
N LEU A 10 7.10 0.85 28.33
CA LEU A 10 6.61 2.09 27.78
C LEU A 10 5.10 2.22 28.05
N LYS A 11 4.53 3.42 27.92
CA LYS A 11 3.10 3.65 28.16
C LYS A 11 2.21 2.84 27.20
N GLY A 12 2.66 2.65 25.94
CA GLY A 12 1.93 1.95 24.86
C GLY A 12 2.24 0.45 24.73
N GLY A 13 3.16 -0.10 25.54
CA GLY A 13 3.63 -1.48 25.45
C GLY A 13 5.08 -1.63 25.87
N ARG A 14 5.83 -2.53 25.23
CA ARG A 14 7.26 -2.74 25.51
C ARG A 14 8.10 -2.44 24.27
N ALA A 15 9.24 -1.80 24.46
CA ALA A 15 10.31 -1.81 23.48
C ALA A 15 11.24 -3.00 23.74
N TYR A 16 11.77 -3.55 22.64
CA TYR A 16 12.77 -4.61 22.67
C TYR A 16 14.01 -4.09 21.94
N ILE A 17 15.11 -3.95 22.65
CA ILE A 17 16.38 -3.42 22.15
C ILE A 17 17.35 -4.57 22.05
N ARG A 18 17.84 -4.88 20.86
CA ARG A 18 18.81 -5.97 20.67
C ARG A 18 20.14 -5.59 21.30
N SER A 19 20.67 -6.44 22.17
CA SER A 19 21.82 -6.15 23.02
C SER A 19 23.08 -5.77 22.23
N ASP A 20 23.33 -6.43 21.08
CA ASP A 20 24.49 -6.13 20.22
C ASP A 20 24.32 -4.86 19.37
N SER A 21 23.15 -4.26 19.38
CA SER A 21 22.86 -3.02 18.64
C SER A 21 22.92 -1.77 19.51
N PHE A 22 23.15 -1.92 20.81
CA PHE A 22 23.06 -0.82 21.77
C PHE A 22 24.01 0.35 21.42
N GLU A 23 25.31 0.06 21.19
CA GLU A 23 26.30 1.08 20.84
C GLU A 23 26.01 1.75 19.49
N LYS A 24 25.48 0.98 18.52
CA LYS A 24 25.09 1.54 17.22
C LYS A 24 23.85 2.45 17.34
N ILE A 25 22.87 2.09 18.18
CA ILE A 25 21.69 2.94 18.44
C ILE A 25 22.12 4.21 19.19
N LYS A 26 23.09 4.10 20.11
CA LYS A 26 23.64 5.26 20.83
C LYS A 26 24.30 6.27 19.89
N SER A 27 24.99 5.78 18.85
CA SER A 27 25.71 6.58 17.86
C SER A 27 24.87 6.96 16.63
N LEU A 28 23.54 6.80 16.66
CA LEU A 28 22.67 7.21 15.55
C LEU A 28 22.81 8.69 15.23
N ASP A 29 23.00 8.98 13.96
CA ASP A 29 23.12 10.33 13.42
C ASP A 29 21.99 10.71 12.45
N ALA A 30 21.16 9.75 12.01
CA ALA A 30 19.96 10.02 11.24
C ALA A 30 18.87 8.96 11.46
N ILE A 31 17.60 9.35 11.19
CA ILE A 31 16.45 8.45 11.17
C ILE A 31 15.69 8.65 9.87
N ILE A 32 15.39 7.55 9.18
CA ILE A 32 14.56 7.54 7.98
C ILE A 32 13.31 6.73 8.30
N PHE A 33 12.15 7.24 7.89
CA PHE A 33 10.86 6.63 8.20
C PHE A 33 10.15 6.13 6.94
N ASP A 34 9.44 5.02 7.09
CA ASP A 34 8.27 4.77 6.25
C ASP A 34 7.11 5.68 6.67
N CYS A 35 6.11 5.84 5.81
CA CYS A 35 4.92 6.63 6.12
C CYS A 35 3.77 5.78 6.65
N ASP A 36 3.30 4.82 5.84
CA ASP A 36 2.08 4.08 6.11
C ASP A 36 2.28 3.03 7.22
N GLY A 37 1.54 3.17 8.30
CA GLY A 37 1.68 2.32 9.49
C GLY A 37 2.77 2.76 10.46
N VAL A 38 3.58 3.77 10.12
CA VAL A 38 4.62 4.36 10.98
C VAL A 38 4.27 5.79 11.37
N LEU A 39 4.13 6.68 10.39
CA LEU A 39 3.76 8.08 10.61
C LEU A 39 2.26 8.32 10.46
N ILE A 40 1.60 7.52 9.61
CA ILE A 40 0.21 7.68 9.18
C ILE A 40 -0.53 6.33 9.31
N ASP A 41 -1.71 6.33 9.93
CA ASP A 41 -2.66 5.21 9.84
C ASP A 41 -3.52 5.35 8.58
N ALA A 42 -3.07 4.72 7.50
CA ALA A 42 -3.70 4.73 6.20
C ALA A 42 -4.65 3.53 5.94
N ARG A 43 -4.84 2.63 6.91
CA ARG A 43 -5.66 1.40 6.74
C ARG A 43 -7.11 1.67 6.35
N ARG A 44 -7.66 2.83 6.69
CA ARG A 44 -9.05 3.20 6.38
C ARG A 44 -9.22 3.86 5.02
N SER A 45 -8.15 4.38 4.42
CA SER A 45 -8.18 5.03 3.12
C SER A 45 -7.97 4.03 1.99
N TYR A 46 -6.86 3.33 1.97
CA TYR A 46 -6.51 2.38 0.90
C TYR A 46 -7.45 1.19 0.81
N ASP A 47 -7.70 0.48 1.92
CA ASP A 47 -8.61 -0.68 1.90
C ASP A 47 -10.01 -0.31 1.41
N GLU A 48 -10.50 0.86 1.82
CA GLU A 48 -11.82 1.32 1.40
C GLU A 48 -11.81 1.78 -0.07
N ALA A 49 -10.70 2.37 -0.56
CA ALA A 49 -10.55 2.76 -1.95
C ALA A 49 -10.57 1.53 -2.87
N ILE A 50 -9.81 0.47 -2.54
CA ILE A 50 -9.85 -0.81 -3.25
C ILE A 50 -11.28 -1.33 -3.34
N ARG A 51 -11.95 -1.46 -2.19
CA ARG A 51 -13.30 -2.02 -2.11
C ARG A 51 -14.33 -1.20 -2.88
N ARG A 52 -14.27 0.12 -2.79
CA ARG A 52 -15.18 1.02 -3.52
C ARG A 52 -14.92 1.03 -5.01
N SER A 53 -13.68 0.90 -5.43
CA SER A 53 -13.33 0.84 -6.85
C SER A 53 -13.91 -0.41 -7.49
N VAL A 54 -13.70 -1.56 -6.89
CA VAL A 54 -14.30 -2.82 -7.36
C VAL A 54 -15.82 -2.76 -7.30
N GLN A 55 -16.40 -2.28 -6.18
CA GLN A 55 -17.85 -2.08 -6.05
C GLN A 55 -18.39 -1.21 -7.19
N HIS A 56 -17.72 -0.09 -7.50
CA HIS A 56 -18.15 0.82 -8.54
C HIS A 56 -18.19 0.16 -9.91
N ILE A 57 -17.11 -0.53 -10.31
CA ILE A 57 -17.02 -1.24 -11.59
C ILE A 57 -18.20 -2.22 -11.73
N PHE A 58 -18.37 -3.11 -10.76
CA PHE A 58 -19.39 -4.17 -10.86
C PHE A 58 -20.82 -3.65 -10.69
N THR A 59 -21.03 -2.68 -9.80
CA THR A 59 -22.37 -2.05 -9.68
C THR A 59 -22.76 -1.35 -10.98
N THR A 60 -21.81 -0.68 -11.65
CA THR A 60 -22.07 0.00 -12.92
C THR A 60 -22.34 -1.01 -14.03
N LEU A 61 -21.50 -2.04 -14.19
CA LEU A 61 -21.67 -3.05 -15.25
C LEU A 61 -22.95 -3.89 -15.09
N THR A 62 -23.33 -4.21 -13.87
CA THR A 62 -24.46 -5.13 -13.61
C THR A 62 -25.78 -4.42 -13.30
N HIS A 63 -25.75 -3.11 -13.02
CA HIS A 63 -26.87 -2.33 -12.47
C HIS A 63 -27.41 -2.84 -11.12
N ILE A 64 -26.63 -3.71 -10.44
CA ILE A 64 -26.98 -4.29 -9.14
C ILE A 64 -25.94 -3.84 -8.12
N PRO A 65 -26.34 -3.25 -6.98
CA PRO A 65 -25.38 -2.86 -5.95
C PRO A 65 -24.57 -4.06 -5.46
N LEU A 66 -23.24 -4.04 -5.65
CA LEU A 66 -22.34 -5.02 -5.07
C LEU A 66 -22.11 -4.68 -3.60
N PRO A 67 -22.52 -5.52 -2.63
CA PRO A 67 -22.26 -5.25 -1.22
C PRO A 67 -20.76 -5.22 -0.91
N LEU A 68 -20.28 -4.23 -0.17
CA LEU A 68 -18.86 -4.15 0.24
C LEU A 68 -18.42 -5.37 1.06
N SER A 69 -19.34 -6.06 1.72
CA SER A 69 -19.06 -7.32 2.44
C SER A 69 -18.59 -8.45 1.53
N THR A 70 -18.89 -8.39 0.24
CA THR A 70 -18.41 -9.33 -0.78
C THR A 70 -16.89 -9.22 -1.00
N ILE A 71 -16.32 -8.03 -0.72
CA ILE A 71 -14.89 -7.76 -0.84
C ILE A 71 -14.32 -7.64 0.58
N PRO A 72 -13.92 -8.75 1.22
CA PRO A 72 -13.46 -8.74 2.60
C PRO A 72 -12.06 -8.12 2.72
N LYS A 73 -11.82 -7.40 3.82
CA LYS A 73 -10.48 -6.85 4.13
C LYS A 73 -9.41 -7.94 4.26
N GLU A 74 -9.83 -9.15 4.65
CA GLU A 74 -8.95 -10.31 4.72
C GLU A 74 -8.31 -10.64 3.36
N ALA A 75 -9.06 -10.55 2.26
CA ALA A 75 -8.52 -10.79 0.92
C ALA A 75 -7.44 -9.76 0.54
N ILE A 76 -7.68 -8.48 0.87
CA ILE A 76 -6.69 -7.40 0.66
C ILE A 76 -5.42 -7.68 1.50
N TYR A 77 -5.62 -8.03 2.76
CA TYR A 77 -4.52 -8.34 3.68
C TYR A 77 -3.68 -9.53 3.20
N ASN A 78 -4.33 -10.60 2.74
CA ASN A 78 -3.63 -11.79 2.21
C ASN A 78 -2.76 -11.46 1.00
N LEU A 79 -3.26 -10.65 0.05
CA LEU A 79 -2.46 -10.21 -1.11
C LEU A 79 -1.23 -9.39 -0.67
N ARG A 80 -1.40 -8.45 0.25
CA ARG A 80 -0.26 -7.68 0.77
C ARG A 80 0.77 -8.54 1.51
N LEU A 81 0.33 -9.64 2.17
CA LEU A 81 1.26 -10.55 2.86
C LEU A 81 2.18 -11.31 1.89
N SER A 82 1.83 -11.46 0.62
CA SER A 82 2.71 -12.11 -0.38
C SER A 82 3.96 -11.30 -0.71
N GLY A 83 3.95 -9.98 -0.42
CA GLY A 83 5.08 -9.09 -0.64
C GLY A 83 5.22 -8.54 -2.07
N GLY A 84 4.34 -8.96 -3.00
CA GLY A 84 4.37 -8.50 -4.39
C GLY A 84 3.24 -7.53 -4.77
N PHE A 85 2.38 -7.16 -3.80
CA PHE A 85 1.25 -6.25 -4.01
C PHE A 85 1.52 -4.89 -3.33
N ASN A 86 2.60 -4.26 -3.74
CA ASN A 86 3.04 -2.96 -3.23
C ASN A 86 2.17 -1.79 -3.73
N PHE A 87 1.38 -2.03 -4.78
CA PHE A 87 0.45 -1.05 -5.34
C PHE A 87 -0.99 -1.50 -5.12
N ASP A 88 -1.80 -0.62 -4.55
CA ASP A 88 -3.21 -0.91 -4.29
C ASP A 88 -4.04 -1.03 -5.57
N TRP A 89 -3.55 -0.49 -6.69
CA TRP A 89 -4.13 -0.71 -8.01
C TRP A 89 -4.04 -2.19 -8.42
N ASP A 90 -2.90 -2.88 -8.15
CA ASP A 90 -2.72 -4.30 -8.44
C ASP A 90 -3.69 -5.15 -7.64
N THR A 91 -3.84 -4.83 -6.36
CA THR A 91 -4.84 -5.47 -5.48
C THR A 91 -6.26 -5.27 -6.02
N THR A 92 -6.59 -4.04 -6.44
CA THR A 92 -7.90 -3.71 -7.02
C THR A 92 -8.16 -4.48 -8.30
N TYR A 93 -7.16 -4.52 -9.19
CA TYR A 93 -7.21 -5.23 -10.46
C TYR A 93 -7.42 -6.74 -10.27
N VAL A 94 -6.61 -7.38 -9.45
CA VAL A 94 -6.71 -8.82 -9.19
C VAL A 94 -8.05 -9.19 -8.58
N ILE A 95 -8.56 -8.42 -7.62
CA ILE A 95 -9.89 -8.65 -7.04
C ILE A 95 -10.97 -8.52 -8.12
N ALA A 96 -10.87 -7.55 -9.02
CA ALA A 96 -11.81 -7.40 -10.13
C ALA A 96 -11.78 -8.59 -11.07
N LEU A 97 -10.60 -9.12 -11.44
CA LEU A 97 -10.47 -10.31 -12.28
C LEU A 97 -11.12 -11.55 -11.64
N VAL A 98 -10.82 -11.79 -10.35
CA VAL A 98 -11.41 -12.93 -9.62
C VAL A 98 -12.93 -12.83 -9.58
N LEU A 99 -13.49 -11.65 -9.29
CA LEU A 99 -14.94 -11.47 -9.28
C LEU A 99 -15.55 -11.68 -10.67
N PHE A 100 -14.95 -11.12 -11.73
CA PHE A 100 -15.47 -11.28 -13.09
C PHE A 100 -15.51 -12.74 -13.52
N THR A 101 -14.45 -13.49 -13.28
CA THR A 101 -14.35 -14.93 -13.62
C THR A 101 -15.44 -15.77 -12.93
N ASN A 102 -15.94 -15.30 -11.77
CA ASN A 102 -16.98 -15.99 -11.01
C ASN A 102 -18.40 -15.45 -11.20
N LEU A 103 -18.61 -14.57 -12.19
CA LEU A 103 -19.94 -14.20 -12.66
C LEU A 103 -20.52 -15.29 -13.58
N PRO A 104 -21.85 -15.39 -13.74
CA PRO A 104 -22.47 -16.34 -14.64
C PRO A 104 -21.98 -16.22 -16.09
N LYS A 105 -21.73 -17.35 -16.75
CA LYS A 105 -21.29 -17.37 -18.16
C LYS A 105 -22.13 -16.51 -19.09
N PRO A 106 -23.48 -16.54 -19.04
CA PRO A 106 -24.29 -15.69 -19.90
C PRO A 106 -24.01 -14.18 -19.74
N PHE A 107 -23.61 -13.75 -18.52
CA PHE A 107 -23.19 -12.37 -18.30
C PHE A 107 -21.81 -12.10 -18.91
N GLN A 108 -20.86 -13.02 -18.73
CA GLN A 108 -19.51 -12.89 -19.30
C GLN A 108 -19.54 -12.86 -20.83
N GLU A 109 -20.38 -13.69 -21.46
CA GLU A 109 -20.64 -13.70 -22.90
C GLU A 109 -21.22 -12.35 -23.38
N ALA A 110 -22.29 -11.88 -22.72
CA ALA A 110 -22.89 -10.60 -23.04
C ALA A 110 -21.92 -9.43 -22.85
N PHE A 111 -21.07 -9.49 -21.82
CA PHE A 111 -20.01 -8.51 -21.61
C PHE A 111 -19.00 -8.50 -22.77
N SER A 112 -18.52 -9.69 -23.18
CA SER A 112 -17.56 -9.78 -24.29
C SER A 112 -18.12 -9.22 -25.60
N GLU A 113 -19.39 -9.49 -25.90
CA GLU A 113 -20.06 -8.92 -27.07
C GLU A 113 -20.21 -7.39 -26.96
N ALA A 114 -20.56 -6.89 -25.78
CA ALA A 114 -20.63 -5.45 -25.53
C ALA A 114 -19.25 -4.78 -25.68
N ALA A 115 -18.20 -5.37 -25.11
CA ALA A 115 -16.84 -4.85 -25.13
C ALA A 115 -16.28 -4.69 -26.55
N LYS A 116 -16.54 -5.63 -27.45
CA LYS A 116 -16.13 -5.56 -28.86
C LYS A 116 -16.73 -4.38 -29.63
N GLN A 117 -17.83 -3.83 -29.14
CA GLN A 117 -18.57 -2.75 -29.81
C GLN A 117 -18.27 -1.37 -29.21
N ILE A 118 -17.33 -1.29 -28.25
CA ILE A 118 -17.00 -0.05 -27.55
C ILE A 118 -15.75 0.57 -28.19
N ASP A 119 -15.92 1.78 -28.70
CA ASP A 119 -14.83 2.59 -29.26
C ASP A 119 -14.64 3.85 -28.40
N ARG A 120 -14.28 3.63 -27.11
CA ARG A 120 -14.03 4.71 -26.14
C ARG A 120 -12.66 4.51 -25.48
N GLU A 121 -11.83 5.52 -25.54
CA GLU A 121 -10.52 5.47 -24.90
C GLU A 121 -10.58 5.78 -23.40
N GLU A 122 -11.39 6.77 -23.01
CA GLU A 122 -11.53 7.15 -21.60
C GLU A 122 -12.24 6.07 -20.78
N ALA A 123 -11.65 5.73 -19.65
CA ALA A 123 -12.11 4.63 -18.77
C ALA A 123 -13.58 4.76 -18.36
N LEU A 124 -14.01 5.94 -17.89
CA LEU A 124 -15.38 6.13 -17.42
C LEU A 124 -16.42 6.18 -18.54
N GLU A 125 -16.05 6.67 -19.73
CA GLU A 125 -16.92 6.60 -20.92
C GLU A 125 -17.08 5.15 -21.38
N ARG A 126 -15.98 4.40 -21.41
CA ARG A 126 -15.97 2.97 -21.74
C ARG A 126 -16.85 2.19 -20.76
N LEU A 127 -16.73 2.47 -19.46
CA LEU A 127 -17.55 1.82 -18.42
C LEU A 127 -19.03 2.16 -18.58
N ALA A 128 -19.37 3.42 -18.85
CA ALA A 128 -20.77 3.85 -19.07
C ALA A 128 -21.39 3.23 -20.33
N GLU A 129 -20.63 3.13 -21.42
CA GLU A 129 -21.09 2.50 -22.65
C GLU A 129 -21.32 0.99 -22.46
N ALA A 130 -20.38 0.28 -21.82
CA ALA A 130 -20.57 -1.13 -21.47
C ALA A 130 -21.83 -1.34 -20.61
N SER A 131 -21.97 -0.51 -19.58
CA SER A 131 -23.15 -0.53 -18.71
C SER A 131 -24.47 -0.44 -19.49
N SER A 132 -24.56 0.49 -20.46
CA SER A 132 -25.79 0.68 -21.26
C SER A 132 -26.18 -0.56 -22.06
N LYS A 133 -25.18 -1.36 -22.50
CA LYS A 133 -25.38 -2.59 -23.29
C LYS A 133 -25.70 -3.82 -22.42
N LEU A 134 -25.40 -3.76 -21.12
CA LEU A 134 -25.51 -4.89 -20.18
C LEU A 134 -26.73 -4.84 -19.28
N ASN A 135 -27.66 -3.91 -19.51
CA ASN A 135 -28.84 -3.76 -18.66
C ASN A 135 -29.65 -5.07 -18.57
N ASN A 136 -30.07 -5.42 -17.33
CA ASN A 136 -30.86 -6.62 -17.00
C ASN A 136 -30.25 -7.98 -17.39
N LYS A 137 -28.92 -8.08 -17.51
CA LYS A 137 -28.24 -9.36 -17.81
C LYS A 137 -28.07 -10.28 -16.59
N LEU A 138 -28.31 -9.77 -15.37
CA LEU A 138 -28.32 -10.54 -14.13
C LEU A 138 -29.63 -10.33 -13.35
N PRO A 139 -30.08 -11.31 -12.55
CA PRO A 139 -31.20 -11.13 -11.61
C PRO A 139 -30.90 -10.02 -10.60
N LYS A 140 -31.90 -9.19 -10.26
CA LYS A 140 -31.71 -8.03 -9.36
C LYS A 140 -31.17 -8.38 -7.97
N ASP A 141 -31.40 -9.59 -7.50
CA ASP A 141 -30.97 -10.11 -6.20
C ASP A 141 -29.68 -10.96 -6.28
N TYR A 142 -28.97 -10.91 -7.43
CA TYR A 142 -27.81 -11.77 -7.69
C TYR A 142 -26.74 -11.67 -6.60
N PHE A 143 -26.30 -10.46 -6.26
CA PHE A 143 -25.24 -10.29 -5.24
C PHE A 143 -25.74 -10.55 -3.82
N GLU A 144 -27.01 -10.39 -3.53
CA GLU A 144 -27.61 -10.77 -2.25
C GLU A 144 -27.51 -12.29 -2.06
N LYS A 145 -27.87 -13.07 -3.08
CA LYS A 145 -27.84 -14.54 -3.04
C LYS A 145 -26.43 -15.11 -3.13
N ASN A 146 -25.54 -14.52 -3.93
CA ASN A 146 -24.22 -15.08 -4.25
C ASN A 146 -23.06 -14.38 -3.54
N GLY A 147 -23.28 -13.28 -2.83
CA GLY A 147 -22.22 -12.50 -2.20
C GLY A 147 -21.35 -13.29 -1.22
N LYS A 148 -21.93 -14.25 -0.49
CA LYS A 148 -21.19 -15.14 0.41
C LYS A 148 -20.23 -16.06 -0.39
N MET A 149 -20.71 -16.66 -1.45
CA MET A 149 -19.89 -17.52 -2.33
C MET A 149 -18.73 -16.73 -2.94
N LEU A 150 -19.02 -15.55 -3.51
CA LEU A 150 -17.99 -14.67 -4.10
C LEU A 150 -16.94 -14.25 -3.08
N LYS A 151 -17.35 -13.93 -1.84
CA LYS A 151 -16.44 -13.65 -0.73
C LYS A 151 -15.51 -14.84 -0.43
N GLU A 152 -16.07 -16.05 -0.34
CA GLU A 152 -15.31 -17.28 -0.07
C GLU A 152 -14.31 -17.58 -1.19
N VAL A 153 -14.70 -17.36 -2.44
CA VAL A 153 -13.81 -17.51 -3.61
C VAL A 153 -12.64 -16.52 -3.53
N LEU A 154 -12.92 -15.26 -3.23
CA LEU A 154 -11.86 -14.25 -3.06
C LEU A 154 -10.89 -14.63 -1.94
N ILE A 155 -11.39 -15.04 -0.78
CA ILE A 155 -10.53 -15.47 0.34
C ILE A 155 -9.67 -16.65 -0.08
N ARG A 156 -10.26 -17.67 -0.68
CA ARG A 156 -9.54 -18.89 -1.15
C ARG A 156 -8.47 -18.56 -2.18
N PHE A 157 -8.80 -17.69 -3.16
CA PHE A 157 -7.83 -17.26 -4.15
C PHE A 157 -6.65 -16.53 -3.50
N THR A 158 -6.91 -15.57 -2.63
CA THR A 158 -5.85 -14.78 -1.99
C THR A 158 -5.01 -15.59 -1.00
N GLN A 159 -5.57 -16.65 -0.41
CA GLN A 159 -4.82 -17.62 0.41
C GLN A 159 -3.88 -18.52 -0.41
N SER A 160 -4.03 -18.60 -1.72
CA SER A 160 -3.05 -19.26 -2.58
C SER A 160 -1.72 -18.52 -2.68
N ASN A 161 -1.68 -17.32 -2.12
CA ASN A 161 -0.49 -16.48 -1.94
C ASN A 161 0.29 -16.24 -3.25
N PRO A 162 -0.35 -15.67 -4.30
CA PRO A 162 0.35 -15.35 -5.53
C PRO A 162 1.48 -14.36 -5.26
N GLU A 163 2.64 -14.59 -5.85
CA GLU A 163 3.86 -13.82 -5.58
C GLU A 163 3.72 -12.35 -5.97
N ASP A 164 3.04 -12.04 -7.07
CA ASP A 164 2.80 -10.71 -7.58
C ASP A 164 1.53 -10.68 -8.47
N ARG A 165 1.23 -9.51 -9.03
CA ARG A 165 0.08 -9.31 -9.93
C ARG A 165 0.11 -10.22 -11.15
N GLU A 166 1.28 -10.36 -11.80
CA GLU A 166 1.42 -11.21 -12.97
C GLU A 166 1.21 -12.69 -12.64
N ALA A 167 1.72 -13.15 -11.51
CA ALA A 167 1.49 -14.51 -11.01
C ALA A 167 0.00 -14.74 -10.72
N ALA A 168 -0.66 -13.77 -10.09
CA ALA A 168 -2.10 -13.82 -9.84
C ALA A 168 -2.90 -13.89 -11.15
N GLU A 169 -2.59 -13.04 -12.13
CA GLU A 169 -3.26 -13.02 -13.42
C GLU A 169 -3.09 -14.36 -14.15
N ARG A 170 -1.87 -14.93 -14.18
CA ARG A 170 -1.63 -16.28 -14.76
C ARG A 170 -2.47 -17.37 -14.09
N LEU A 171 -2.61 -17.34 -12.76
CA LEU A 171 -3.43 -18.30 -12.03
C LEU A 171 -4.92 -18.16 -12.38
N ILE A 172 -5.42 -16.92 -12.50
CA ILE A 172 -6.81 -16.64 -12.86
C ILE A 172 -7.08 -17.07 -14.30
N LEU A 173 -6.19 -16.76 -15.25
CA LEU A 173 -6.30 -17.19 -16.65
C LEU A 173 -6.34 -18.71 -16.75
N LYS A 174 -5.46 -19.42 -16.05
CA LYS A 174 -5.47 -20.90 -16.02
C LYS A 174 -6.76 -21.47 -15.42
N SER A 175 -7.37 -20.81 -14.45
CA SER A 175 -8.69 -21.21 -13.94
C SER A 175 -9.78 -20.96 -14.97
N ALA A 176 -9.77 -19.80 -15.62
CA ALA A 176 -10.72 -19.46 -16.66
C ALA A 176 -10.66 -20.39 -17.89
N GLU A 177 -9.46 -20.89 -18.25
CA GLU A 177 -9.30 -21.92 -19.30
C GLU A 177 -10.03 -23.21 -18.93
N ARG A 178 -9.87 -23.70 -17.69
CA ARG A 178 -10.55 -24.92 -17.22
C ARG A 178 -12.06 -24.76 -17.18
N GLU A 179 -12.54 -23.57 -16.89
CA GLU A 179 -13.96 -23.24 -16.81
C GLU A 179 -14.55 -22.87 -18.18
N GLY A 180 -13.71 -22.75 -19.23
CA GLY A 180 -14.13 -22.40 -20.59
C GLY A 180 -14.62 -20.95 -20.71
N CYS A 181 -14.03 -20.00 -19.96
CA CYS A 181 -14.37 -18.58 -19.99
C CYS A 181 -13.17 -17.66 -20.22
N VAL A 182 -12.01 -18.21 -20.65
CA VAL A 182 -10.77 -17.46 -20.80
C VAL A 182 -10.87 -16.30 -21.79
N GLU A 183 -11.60 -16.44 -22.89
CA GLU A 183 -11.77 -15.37 -23.88
C GLU A 183 -12.61 -14.21 -23.34
N HIS A 184 -13.58 -14.51 -22.46
CA HIS A 184 -14.36 -13.48 -21.77
C HIS A 184 -13.51 -12.73 -20.74
N LEU A 185 -12.64 -13.44 -20.04
CA LEU A 185 -11.70 -12.83 -19.11
C LEU A 185 -10.68 -11.95 -19.83
N LYS A 186 -10.13 -12.39 -20.98
CA LYS A 186 -9.24 -11.56 -21.81
C LYS A 186 -9.91 -10.28 -22.26
N ALA A 187 -11.17 -10.34 -22.70
CA ALA A 187 -11.94 -9.17 -23.06
C ALA A 187 -12.12 -8.20 -21.86
N PHE A 188 -12.28 -8.73 -20.64
CA PHE A 188 -12.36 -7.90 -19.44
C PHE A 188 -11.01 -7.28 -19.07
N ILE A 189 -9.90 -7.99 -19.21
CA ILE A 189 -8.53 -7.47 -19.02
C ILE A 189 -8.27 -6.29 -19.98
N GLU A 190 -8.56 -6.46 -21.26
CA GLU A 190 -8.44 -5.40 -22.27
C GLU A 190 -9.34 -4.21 -21.94
N PHE A 191 -10.57 -4.47 -21.50
CA PHE A 191 -11.53 -3.45 -21.11
C PHE A 191 -11.04 -2.62 -19.92
N LEU A 192 -10.39 -3.21 -18.94
CA LEU A 192 -9.81 -2.48 -17.82
C LEU A 192 -8.64 -1.58 -18.23
N ALA A 193 -7.94 -1.93 -19.32
CA ALA A 193 -6.77 -1.21 -19.86
C ALA A 193 -5.72 -0.89 -18.78
N TYR A 194 -5.46 -1.86 -17.88
CA TYR A 194 -4.67 -1.65 -16.66
C TYR A 194 -3.25 -1.14 -16.95
N ASN A 195 -2.61 -1.64 -18.01
CA ASN A 195 -1.26 -1.24 -18.40
C ASN A 195 -1.20 0.07 -19.21
N SER A 196 -2.32 0.78 -19.35
CA SER A 196 -2.38 2.06 -20.03
C SER A 196 -2.22 3.22 -19.04
N GLU A 197 -1.82 4.38 -19.57
CA GLU A 197 -1.83 5.63 -18.80
C GLU A 197 -3.26 6.18 -18.61
N ALA A 198 -3.42 7.09 -17.66
CA ALA A 198 -4.65 7.87 -17.54
C ALA A 198 -4.87 8.74 -18.80
N PRO A 199 -6.11 8.94 -19.28
CA PRO A 199 -7.36 8.51 -18.64
C PRO A 199 -7.87 7.12 -19.06
N ARG A 200 -7.07 6.29 -19.70
CA ARG A 200 -7.48 4.98 -20.25
C ARG A 200 -7.55 3.88 -19.19
N ASN A 201 -6.65 3.89 -18.21
CA ASN A 201 -6.59 2.91 -17.13
C ASN A 201 -7.79 3.06 -16.19
N MET A 202 -8.70 2.08 -16.22
CA MET A 202 -9.94 2.14 -15.43
C MET A 202 -9.68 2.02 -13.93
N ILE A 203 -8.74 1.19 -13.54
CA ILE A 203 -8.41 0.97 -12.13
C ILE A 203 -7.85 2.25 -11.51
N SER A 204 -6.87 2.88 -12.16
CA SER A 204 -6.26 4.10 -11.64
C SER A 204 -7.26 5.25 -11.53
N ILE A 205 -8.06 5.48 -12.57
CA ILE A 205 -9.04 6.57 -12.57
C ILE A 205 -10.08 6.41 -11.46
N ILE A 206 -10.62 5.21 -11.29
CA ILE A 206 -11.65 4.97 -10.27
C ILE A 206 -11.03 4.98 -8.87
N PHE A 207 -9.90 4.27 -8.68
CA PHE A 207 -9.23 4.19 -7.40
C PHE A 207 -8.77 5.56 -6.91
N ASP A 208 -8.06 6.30 -7.75
CA ASP A 208 -7.51 7.60 -7.37
C ASP A 208 -8.59 8.65 -7.15
N THR A 209 -9.71 8.55 -7.88
CA THR A 209 -10.86 9.41 -7.59
C THR A 209 -11.42 9.14 -6.20
N TYR A 210 -11.56 7.86 -5.78
CA TYR A 210 -12.01 7.53 -4.43
C TYR A 210 -10.98 7.88 -3.38
N PHE A 211 -9.71 7.60 -3.63
CA PHE A 211 -8.63 7.83 -2.68
C PHE A 211 -8.35 9.31 -2.47
N TYR A 212 -8.03 10.03 -3.53
CA TYR A 212 -7.65 11.45 -3.46
C TYR A 212 -8.85 12.40 -3.34
N GLY A 213 -9.99 12.04 -3.94
CA GLY A 213 -11.13 12.94 -4.12
C GLY A 213 -10.89 13.96 -5.23
N PRO A 214 -11.93 14.77 -5.59
CA PRO A 214 -11.91 15.54 -6.83
C PRO A 214 -10.79 16.58 -6.91
N LYS A 215 -10.45 17.23 -5.79
CA LYS A 215 -9.45 18.31 -5.79
C LYS A 215 -8.03 17.77 -6.03
N LEU A 216 -7.60 16.78 -5.23
CA LEU A 216 -6.27 16.20 -5.36
C LEU A 216 -6.15 15.35 -6.62
N PHE A 217 -7.22 14.71 -7.08
CA PHE A 217 -7.26 14.01 -8.36
C PHE A 217 -6.96 14.98 -9.52
N LYS A 218 -7.60 16.16 -9.53
CA LYS A 218 -7.33 17.20 -10.53
C LYS A 218 -5.88 17.71 -10.46
N GLU A 219 -5.35 17.87 -9.25
CA GLU A 219 -3.94 18.25 -9.05
C GLU A 219 -2.98 17.21 -9.61
N LEU A 220 -3.28 15.91 -9.40
CA LEU A 220 -2.45 14.79 -9.87
C LEU A 220 -2.47 14.63 -11.39
N TYR A 221 -3.66 14.67 -12.00
CA TYR A 221 -3.87 14.31 -13.39
C TYR A 221 -4.02 15.51 -14.36
N GLY A 222 -4.23 16.71 -13.85
CA GLY A 222 -4.47 17.91 -14.66
C GLY A 222 -5.89 18.00 -15.25
N PHE A 223 -6.75 17.02 -15.01
CA PHE A 223 -8.15 17.02 -15.47
C PHE A 223 -9.12 16.58 -14.35
N GLU A 224 -10.40 16.86 -14.52
CA GLU A 224 -11.42 16.51 -13.52
C GLU A 224 -11.93 15.09 -13.74
N SER A 225 -12.02 14.32 -12.63
CA SER A 225 -12.72 13.04 -12.69
C SER A 225 -14.22 13.26 -12.88
N ARG A 226 -14.81 12.50 -13.81
CA ARG A 226 -16.28 12.48 -14.03
C ARG A 226 -17.02 11.67 -12.97
N LEU A 227 -16.29 10.98 -12.08
CA LEU A 227 -16.87 10.20 -11.00
C LEU A 227 -17.29 11.12 -9.86
N ARG A 228 -18.57 11.04 -9.46
CA ARG A 228 -19.13 11.90 -8.40
C ARG A 228 -18.73 11.41 -7.01
N VAL A 229 -17.58 11.88 -6.55
CA VAL A 229 -17.09 11.69 -5.18
C VAL A 229 -17.03 13.05 -4.48
N ARG A 230 -17.58 13.16 -3.28
CA ARG A 230 -17.59 14.44 -2.53
C ARG A 230 -16.25 14.73 -1.87
N LYS A 231 -15.62 13.70 -1.28
CA LYS A 231 -14.38 13.78 -0.51
C LYS A 231 -13.54 12.54 -0.73
N GLY A 232 -12.23 12.73 -0.81
CA GLY A 232 -11.28 11.62 -0.89
C GLY A 232 -11.23 10.82 0.42
N LEU A 233 -11.00 9.52 0.30
CA LEU A 233 -10.82 8.64 1.45
C LEU A 233 -9.54 8.95 2.23
N ILE A 234 -8.57 9.60 1.62
CA ILE A 234 -7.37 10.13 2.26
C ILE A 234 -7.70 11.03 3.45
N GLU A 235 -8.86 11.69 3.46
CA GLU A 235 -9.32 12.49 4.59
C GLU A 235 -9.67 11.66 5.85
N LYS A 236 -9.75 10.33 5.73
CA LYS A 236 -9.96 9.41 6.86
C LYS A 236 -8.68 8.96 7.54
N GLU A 237 -7.55 9.29 6.96
CA GLU A 237 -6.24 8.99 7.52
C GLU A 237 -6.03 9.72 8.84
N LYS A 238 -5.21 9.11 9.69
CA LYS A 238 -4.87 9.67 10.99
C LYS A 238 -3.37 9.70 11.17
N LEU A 239 -2.86 10.78 11.74
CA LEU A 239 -1.48 10.83 12.17
C LEU A 239 -1.26 9.84 13.31
N ILE A 240 -0.19 9.06 13.22
CA ILE A 240 0.39 8.27 14.32
C ILE A 240 1.44 9.13 15.00
N VAL A 241 2.34 9.72 14.21
CA VAL A 241 3.41 10.57 14.73
C VAL A 241 2.84 11.87 15.30
N THR A 242 3.40 12.31 16.41
CA THR A 242 3.10 13.61 17.01
C THR A 242 4.21 14.62 16.71
N GLU A 243 3.86 15.91 16.75
CA GLU A 243 4.81 16.98 16.55
C GLU A 243 5.90 16.96 17.63
N GLU A 244 5.52 16.69 18.89
CA GLU A 244 6.45 16.60 20.03
C GLU A 244 7.50 15.51 19.78
N THR A 245 7.11 14.39 19.15
CA THR A 245 8.04 13.31 18.80
C THR A 245 9.06 13.80 17.79
N LEU A 246 8.62 14.44 16.69
CA LEU A 246 9.52 14.95 15.65
C LEU A 246 10.45 16.02 16.18
N LYS A 247 9.93 16.93 17.03
CA LYS A 247 10.72 17.96 17.70
C LYS A 247 11.81 17.37 18.58
N ALA A 248 11.45 16.40 19.43
CA ALA A 248 12.41 15.72 20.30
C ALA A 248 13.50 14.98 19.50
N LEU A 249 13.13 14.30 18.43
CA LEU A 249 14.09 13.62 17.55
C LEU A 249 15.03 14.61 16.83
N LYS A 250 14.49 15.74 16.36
CA LYS A 250 15.29 16.82 15.76
C LYS A 250 16.28 17.41 16.79
N GLU A 251 15.85 17.63 18.03
CA GLU A 251 16.73 18.08 19.11
C GLU A 251 17.85 17.07 19.45
N MET A 252 17.52 15.78 19.40
CA MET A 252 18.47 14.69 19.72
C MET A 252 19.52 14.45 18.61
N LEU A 253 19.17 14.64 17.35
CA LEU A 253 19.99 14.28 16.19
C LEU A 253 20.57 15.48 15.46
N GLY A 254 19.99 16.66 15.62
CA GLY A 254 20.29 17.87 14.87
C GLY A 254 19.36 18.11 13.67
N GLU A 255 19.50 19.30 13.10
CA GLU A 255 18.72 19.74 11.93
C GLU A 255 19.03 18.85 10.70
N GLY A 256 17.99 18.57 9.89
CA GLY A 256 18.14 17.86 8.62
C GLY A 256 18.48 16.38 8.75
N ARG A 257 18.35 15.77 9.94
CA ARG A 257 18.68 14.37 10.22
C ARG A 257 17.50 13.41 10.17
N LEU A 258 16.31 13.89 9.81
CA LEU A 258 15.12 13.06 9.60
C LEU A 258 14.80 12.97 8.11
N GLY A 259 14.55 11.77 7.60
CA GLY A 259 14.21 11.48 6.20
C GLY A 259 12.98 10.60 6.04
N LEU A 260 12.54 10.44 4.79
CA LEU A 260 11.44 9.55 4.38
C LEU A 260 11.88 8.62 3.27
N ALA A 261 11.52 7.34 3.36
CA ALA A 261 11.67 6.36 2.29
C ALA A 261 10.40 5.50 2.23
N THR A 262 9.48 5.87 1.34
CA THR A 262 8.14 5.33 1.32
C THR A 262 7.65 4.98 -0.08
N GLY A 263 6.73 3.98 -0.17
CA GLY A 263 5.99 3.68 -1.39
C GLY A 263 4.99 4.76 -1.79
N ARG A 264 4.55 5.57 -0.81
CA ARG A 264 3.50 6.57 -0.93
C ARG A 264 3.91 7.75 -1.83
N SER A 265 2.95 8.44 -2.47
CA SER A 265 3.21 9.66 -3.24
C SER A 265 3.51 10.88 -2.36
N SER A 266 4.25 11.84 -2.91
CA SER A 266 4.50 13.12 -2.26
C SER A 266 3.22 13.91 -2.03
N LEU A 267 2.28 13.87 -2.98
CA LEU A 267 0.98 14.53 -2.88
C LEU A 267 0.16 13.99 -1.69
N ALA A 268 0.05 12.66 -1.57
CA ALA A 268 -0.67 12.03 -0.47
C ALA A 268 0.02 12.30 0.88
N THR A 269 1.35 12.24 0.92
CA THR A 269 2.14 12.50 2.12
C THR A 269 1.98 13.94 2.58
N LYS A 270 2.10 14.91 1.66
CA LYS A 270 1.89 16.34 1.93
C LYS A 270 0.47 16.63 2.44
N LYS A 271 -0.54 15.99 1.84
CA LYS A 271 -1.93 16.14 2.28
C LYS A 271 -2.12 15.72 3.73
N THR A 272 -1.50 14.61 4.17
CA THR A 272 -1.75 14.03 5.49
C THR A 272 -0.80 14.52 6.56
N LEU A 273 0.51 14.65 6.28
CA LEU A 273 1.49 15.18 7.25
C LEU A 273 1.45 16.69 7.37
N GLY A 274 1.07 17.41 6.30
CA GLY A 274 0.99 18.89 6.33
C GLY A 274 2.29 19.53 6.79
N ASP A 275 2.18 20.43 7.78
CA ASP A 275 3.32 21.20 8.33
C ASP A 275 4.38 20.33 9.01
N LEU A 276 4.04 19.09 9.42
CA LEU A 276 5.01 18.16 9.99
C LEU A 276 6.12 17.78 9.02
N LEU A 277 5.92 17.96 7.70
CA LEU A 277 6.97 17.74 6.71
C LEU A 277 8.17 18.67 6.88
N SER A 278 8.00 19.83 7.53
CA SER A 278 9.09 20.78 7.82
C SER A 278 10.16 20.23 8.77
N TYR A 279 9.87 19.15 9.50
CA TYR A 279 10.86 18.46 10.34
C TYR A 279 11.81 17.56 9.56
N PHE A 280 11.47 17.21 8.31
CA PHE A 280 12.26 16.29 7.48
C PHE A 280 13.19 17.04 6.53
N ASN A 281 14.33 16.44 6.24
CA ASN A 281 15.26 16.94 5.21
C ASN A 281 14.62 16.80 3.83
N SER A 282 14.46 17.90 3.12
CA SER A 282 13.79 17.89 1.81
C SER A 282 14.51 17.06 0.75
N GLN A 283 15.84 16.92 0.86
CA GLN A 283 16.64 16.06 -0.04
C GLN A 283 16.62 14.59 0.42
N GLY A 284 16.31 14.33 1.70
CA GLY A 284 16.21 13.01 2.30
C GLY A 284 14.80 12.41 2.23
N MET A 285 13.91 12.92 1.38
CA MET A 285 12.56 12.38 1.18
C MET A 285 12.44 11.71 -0.18
N VAL A 286 12.14 10.40 -0.19
CA VAL A 286 11.96 9.59 -1.41
C VAL A 286 10.55 8.99 -1.42
N PHE A 287 9.82 9.30 -2.50
CA PHE A 287 8.43 8.89 -2.75
C PHE A 287 8.38 8.02 -4.00
N LEU A 288 8.24 6.71 -3.85
CA LEU A 288 8.32 5.77 -4.97
C LEU A 288 7.13 5.88 -5.94
N GLU A 289 5.94 6.25 -5.46
CA GLU A 289 4.79 6.43 -6.34
C GLU A 289 5.00 7.59 -7.32
N ASP A 290 5.75 8.63 -6.95
CA ASP A 290 6.08 9.73 -7.85
C ASP A 290 6.96 9.27 -9.03
N LEU A 291 7.80 8.24 -8.83
CA LEU A 291 8.55 7.61 -9.91
C LEU A 291 7.62 6.89 -10.90
N LYS A 292 6.58 6.23 -10.40
CA LYS A 292 5.58 5.56 -11.22
C LYS A 292 4.89 6.55 -12.18
N TYR A 293 4.48 7.70 -11.66
CA TYR A 293 3.89 8.75 -12.50
C TYR A 293 4.88 9.32 -13.53
N LYS A 294 6.13 9.56 -13.13
CA LYS A 294 7.19 10.06 -14.03
C LYS A 294 7.58 9.07 -15.13
N MET A 295 7.43 7.77 -14.88
CA MET A 295 7.75 6.68 -15.82
C MET A 295 6.53 6.23 -16.64
N GLY A 296 5.46 7.04 -16.74
CA GLY A 296 4.28 6.74 -17.55
C GLY A 296 3.39 5.64 -16.99
N GLY A 297 3.44 5.41 -15.66
CA GLY A 297 2.57 4.45 -14.98
C GLY A 297 2.97 2.98 -15.14
N SER A 298 4.02 2.66 -15.89
CA SER A 298 4.47 1.29 -16.13
C SER A 298 5.11 0.69 -14.88
N GLU A 299 4.46 -0.35 -14.35
CA GLU A 299 4.94 -1.09 -13.17
C GLU A 299 6.26 -1.82 -13.43
N SER A 300 6.44 -2.36 -14.62
CA SER A 300 7.68 -3.07 -14.98
C SER A 300 8.93 -2.20 -14.85
N LEU A 301 8.80 -0.89 -15.13
CA LEU A 301 9.89 0.06 -15.04
C LEU A 301 10.24 0.43 -13.59
N ILE A 302 9.28 0.38 -12.66
CA ILE A 302 9.54 0.75 -11.27
C ILE A 302 9.79 -0.44 -10.35
N LYS A 303 9.50 -1.67 -10.77
CA LYS A 303 9.78 -2.91 -10.01
C LYS A 303 11.21 -2.99 -9.44
N PRO A 304 12.28 -2.53 -10.13
CA PRO A 304 13.63 -2.51 -9.57
C PRO A 304 13.84 -1.51 -8.41
N TYR A 305 12.89 -0.64 -8.14
CA TYR A 305 13.03 0.43 -7.14
C TYR A 305 12.12 0.24 -5.92
N VAL A 306 11.05 -0.60 -6.05
CA VAL A 306 10.10 -0.82 -4.95
C VAL A 306 10.66 -1.75 -3.88
N LYS A 307 10.20 -1.58 -2.64
CA LYS A 307 10.53 -2.48 -1.53
C LYS A 307 10.28 -3.95 -1.94
N PRO A 308 11.17 -4.86 -1.62
CA PRO A 308 12.32 -4.75 -0.69
C PRO A 308 13.63 -4.26 -1.34
N GLN A 309 13.59 -3.69 -2.55
CA GLN A 309 14.80 -3.11 -3.16
C GLN A 309 15.30 -1.91 -2.34
N PRO A 310 16.63 -1.71 -2.22
CA PRO A 310 17.20 -0.76 -1.30
C PRO A 310 17.16 0.70 -1.77
N TYR A 311 16.70 0.95 -2.99
CA TYR A 311 16.81 2.22 -3.68
C TYR A 311 16.33 3.41 -2.84
N SER A 312 15.08 3.38 -2.36
CA SER A 312 14.51 4.52 -1.64
C SER A 312 15.24 4.83 -0.34
N LEU A 313 15.74 3.80 0.36
CA LEU A 313 16.48 3.98 1.61
C LEU A 313 17.89 4.53 1.35
N LEU A 314 18.56 4.06 0.31
CA LEU A 314 19.90 4.56 -0.08
C LEU A 314 19.83 6.01 -0.55
N GLU A 315 18.87 6.36 -1.41
CA GLU A 315 18.65 7.72 -1.90
C GLU A 315 18.29 8.68 -0.75
N ALA A 316 17.39 8.27 0.15
CA ALA A 316 17.04 9.09 1.30
C ALA A 316 18.27 9.35 2.22
N ALA A 317 19.09 8.35 2.46
CA ALA A 317 20.31 8.50 3.24
C ALA A 317 21.34 9.40 2.52
N ALA A 318 21.48 9.27 1.20
CA ALA A 318 22.36 10.14 0.40
C ALA A 318 21.87 11.60 0.43
N GLY A 319 20.54 11.82 0.36
CA GLY A 319 19.97 13.15 0.45
C GLY A 319 20.13 13.83 1.81
N ILE A 320 20.17 13.05 2.91
CA ILE A 320 20.49 13.58 4.25
C ILE A 320 21.95 14.05 4.32
N GLY A 321 22.84 13.44 3.54
CA GLY A 321 24.25 13.77 3.44
C GLY A 321 25.16 12.79 4.16
N ASP A 322 26.21 13.28 4.84
CA ASP A 322 27.17 12.43 5.50
C ASP A 322 26.58 11.80 6.77
N VAL A 323 26.29 10.49 6.69
CA VAL A 323 25.72 9.69 7.76
C VAL A 323 26.44 8.34 7.88
N ASN A 324 26.72 7.92 9.12
CA ASN A 324 27.46 6.70 9.44
C ASN A 324 26.61 5.68 10.18
N SER A 325 25.50 6.10 10.82
CA SER A 325 24.58 5.22 11.53
C SER A 325 23.14 5.72 11.36
N VAL A 326 22.34 4.99 10.59
CA VAL A 326 20.99 5.37 10.21
C VAL A 326 19.98 4.34 10.74
N LEU A 327 18.98 4.79 11.45
CA LEU A 327 17.84 3.96 11.83
C LEU A 327 16.74 4.09 10.78
N TYR A 328 16.38 2.99 10.12
CA TYR A 328 15.17 2.93 9.32
C TYR A 328 14.00 2.40 10.16
N VAL A 329 12.90 3.15 10.18
CA VAL A 329 11.71 2.83 10.97
C VAL A 329 10.60 2.39 10.03
N GLY A 330 10.19 1.13 10.16
CA GLY A 330 9.16 0.52 9.32
C GLY A 330 8.18 -0.31 10.14
N ASN A 331 7.21 -0.95 9.49
CA ASN A 331 6.22 -1.80 10.16
C ASN A 331 5.96 -3.13 9.45
N SER A 332 6.72 -3.44 8.40
CA SER A 332 6.53 -4.63 7.57
C SER A 332 7.80 -5.47 7.43
N ALA A 333 7.64 -6.71 6.94
CA ALA A 333 8.77 -7.56 6.57
C ALA A 333 9.58 -6.97 5.40
N GLU A 334 8.93 -6.29 4.48
CA GLU A 334 9.58 -5.62 3.33
C GLU A 334 10.50 -4.50 3.78
N ASP A 335 10.12 -3.74 4.81
CA ASP A 335 10.96 -2.69 5.39
C ASP A 335 12.25 -3.26 5.97
N TYR A 336 12.13 -4.38 6.67
CA TYR A 336 13.29 -5.10 7.17
C TYR A 336 14.17 -5.61 6.04
N LEU A 337 13.59 -6.26 5.02
CA LEU A 337 14.33 -6.77 3.87
C LEU A 337 15.01 -5.65 3.08
N MET A 338 14.36 -4.51 2.90
CA MET A 338 14.94 -3.33 2.29
C MET A 338 16.17 -2.85 3.07
N THR A 339 16.07 -2.80 4.41
CA THR A 339 17.19 -2.43 5.28
C THR A 339 18.35 -3.42 5.14
N LYS A 340 18.05 -4.72 5.10
CA LYS A 340 19.05 -5.77 4.89
C LYS A 340 19.74 -5.63 3.53
N ASN A 341 18.97 -5.38 2.47
CA ASN A 341 19.48 -5.19 1.13
C ASN A 341 20.33 -3.90 1.01
N ALA A 342 19.91 -2.82 1.67
CA ALA A 342 20.71 -1.59 1.75
C ALA A 342 22.05 -1.81 2.43
N ASN A 343 22.11 -2.65 3.48
CA ASN A 343 23.36 -3.02 4.15
C ASN A 343 24.30 -3.89 3.29
N SER A 344 23.82 -4.50 2.21
CA SER A 344 24.68 -5.16 1.22
C SER A 344 25.47 -4.16 0.38
N VAL A 345 24.95 -2.91 0.27
CA VAL A 345 25.60 -1.81 -0.46
C VAL A 345 26.38 -0.92 0.50
N LYS A 346 25.76 -0.47 1.58
CA LYS A 346 26.38 0.40 2.59
C LYS A 346 25.96 -0.03 4.00
N ARG A 347 26.92 -0.49 4.82
CA ARG A 347 26.66 -1.09 6.16
C ARG A 347 26.46 -0.05 7.26
N ILE A 348 25.46 0.81 7.12
CA ILE A 348 25.16 1.87 8.09
C ILE A 348 23.75 1.79 8.67
N PHE A 349 22.90 0.89 8.16
CA PHE A 349 21.49 0.88 8.50
C PHE A 349 21.15 -0.08 9.63
N LEU A 350 20.31 0.39 10.55
CA LEU A 350 19.62 -0.40 11.56
C LEU A 350 18.13 -0.40 11.25
N PHE A 351 17.42 -1.47 11.61
CA PHE A 351 15.99 -1.55 11.46
C PHE A 351 15.27 -1.42 12.80
N ALA A 352 14.25 -0.55 12.86
CA ALA A 352 13.29 -0.46 13.94
C ALA A 352 11.89 -0.84 13.45
N GLY A 353 11.28 -1.86 14.07
CA GLY A 353 9.95 -2.33 13.73
C GLY A 353 8.86 -1.75 14.62
N CYS A 354 7.84 -1.06 14.06
CA CYS A 354 6.64 -0.60 14.76
C CYS A 354 5.56 -1.68 14.75
N TYR A 355 5.01 -2.08 15.91
CA TYR A 355 4.07 -3.21 16.00
C TYR A 355 2.64 -2.85 16.39
N ALA A 356 2.37 -1.67 16.98
CA ALA A 356 1.05 -1.38 17.57
C ALA A 356 -0.08 -1.27 16.56
N ILE A 357 0.25 -0.96 15.29
CA ILE A 357 -0.75 -0.84 14.22
C ILE A 357 -1.34 -2.21 13.79
N HIS A 358 -0.66 -3.29 14.09
CA HIS A 358 -1.05 -4.64 13.70
C HIS A 358 -2.08 -5.25 14.65
N ASN A 359 -3.04 -5.99 14.11
CA ASN A 359 -4.05 -6.70 14.92
C ASN A 359 -3.43 -7.85 15.71
N THR A 360 -2.38 -8.50 15.21
CA THR A 360 -1.66 -9.63 15.83
C THR A 360 -0.27 -9.20 16.29
N ARG A 361 -0.21 -8.32 17.31
CA ARG A 361 1.04 -7.71 17.80
C ARG A 361 2.12 -8.72 18.16
N SER A 362 1.75 -9.82 18.83
CA SER A 362 2.70 -10.87 19.23
C SER A 362 3.40 -11.51 18.03
N LYS A 363 2.65 -11.82 16.95
CA LYS A 363 3.22 -12.41 15.75
C LYS A 363 4.22 -11.47 15.07
N ILE A 364 3.92 -10.16 15.03
CA ILE A 364 4.81 -9.16 14.45
C ILE A 364 6.06 -8.97 15.31
N ILE A 365 5.94 -8.95 16.62
CA ILE A 365 7.10 -8.90 17.52
C ILE A 365 8.01 -10.11 17.28
N GLU A 366 7.46 -11.31 17.22
CA GLU A 366 8.25 -12.53 16.94
C GLU A 366 8.86 -12.52 15.54
N LEU A 367 8.14 -12.01 14.53
CA LEU A 367 8.69 -11.81 13.19
C LEU A 367 9.93 -10.89 13.23
N PHE A 368 9.82 -9.74 13.89
CA PHE A 368 10.93 -8.79 13.99
C PHE A 368 12.10 -9.29 14.84
N LYS A 369 11.82 -10.06 15.90
CA LYS A 369 12.87 -10.75 16.65
C LYS A 369 13.58 -11.80 15.81
N GLY A 370 12.85 -12.63 15.06
CA GLY A 370 13.39 -13.60 14.13
C GLY A 370 14.20 -12.98 13.00
N ALA A 371 13.80 -11.78 12.55
CA ALA A 371 14.50 -10.95 11.59
C ALA A 371 15.71 -10.20 12.20
N GLU A 372 15.98 -10.36 13.50
CA GLU A 372 17.06 -9.66 14.20
C GLU A 372 16.98 -8.13 14.11
N ALA A 373 15.78 -7.55 14.21
CA ALA A 373 15.59 -6.10 14.25
C ALA A 373 16.41 -5.49 15.39
N ALA A 374 17.07 -4.36 15.14
CA ALA A 374 17.88 -3.70 16.17
C ALA A 374 16.99 -3.12 17.29
N LEU A 375 15.77 -2.72 16.91
CA LEU A 375 14.78 -2.13 17.81
C LEU A 375 13.37 -2.59 17.42
N ILE A 376 12.51 -2.88 18.39
CA ILE A 376 11.09 -3.15 18.18
C ILE A 376 10.32 -2.28 19.17
N ILE A 377 9.40 -1.44 18.68
CA ILE A 377 8.70 -0.44 19.47
C ILE A 377 7.19 -0.48 19.21
N PRO A 378 6.36 -0.04 20.17
CA PRO A 378 4.93 0.08 19.92
C PRO A 378 4.64 1.02 18.73
N THR A 379 5.12 2.26 18.80
CA THR A 379 4.93 3.29 17.80
C THR A 379 6.18 4.15 17.66
N VAL A 380 6.24 4.93 16.59
CA VAL A 380 7.30 5.92 16.36
C VAL A 380 7.43 6.93 17.52
N ASN A 381 6.35 7.20 18.25
CA ASN A 381 6.32 8.16 19.36
C ASN A 381 7.11 7.67 20.59
N ASP A 382 7.48 6.41 20.61
CA ASP A 382 8.30 5.83 21.68
C ASP A 382 9.81 6.00 21.44
N LEU A 383 10.22 6.39 20.22
CA LEU A 383 11.64 6.55 19.86
C LEU A 383 12.40 7.53 20.76
N PRO A 384 11.93 8.75 21.06
CA PRO A 384 12.69 9.67 21.91
C PRO A 384 13.02 9.08 23.28
N LYS A 385 12.07 8.36 23.89
CA LYS A 385 12.27 7.70 25.19
C LYS A 385 13.28 6.57 25.11
N VAL A 386 13.21 5.75 24.04
CA VAL A 386 14.15 4.66 23.83
C VAL A 386 15.56 5.17 23.57
N LEU A 387 15.71 6.18 22.72
CA LEU A 387 17.01 6.81 22.44
C LEU A 387 17.59 7.48 23.67
N GLY A 388 16.77 8.17 24.48
CA GLY A 388 17.16 8.74 25.76
C GLY A 388 17.69 7.67 26.73
N TYR A 389 16.98 6.55 26.85
CA TYR A 389 17.42 5.39 27.66
C TYR A 389 18.77 4.83 27.20
N VAL A 390 18.94 4.58 25.90
CA VAL A 390 20.18 4.04 25.33
C VAL A 390 21.37 5.02 25.48
N ARG A 391 21.12 6.32 25.38
CA ARG A 391 22.12 7.38 25.53
C ARG A 391 22.44 7.71 26.98
N GLY A 392 21.75 7.09 27.96
CA GLY A 392 21.93 7.36 29.38
C GLY A 392 21.41 8.73 29.84
N VAL A 393 20.56 9.36 29.04
CA VAL A 393 19.87 10.61 29.41
C VAL A 393 18.75 10.21 30.38
N ARG A 394 18.87 10.53 31.67
CA ARG A 394 17.80 10.30 32.63
C ARG A 394 16.59 11.13 32.20
N GLY A 395 15.50 10.43 31.83
CA GLY A 395 14.24 11.08 31.53
C GLY A 395 13.74 11.82 32.78
N GLY A 396 13.49 13.10 32.62
CA GLY A 396 12.77 13.90 33.59
C GLY A 396 11.28 13.48 33.65
#